data_c8ee97fc5c1d89794a8501099721243a
#
_entry.id   c8ee97fc5c1d89794a8501099721243a
#
_cell.length_a   1.000
_cell.length_b   1.000
_cell.length_c   1.000
_cell.angle_alpha   90.00
_cell.angle_beta   90.00
_cell.angle_gamma   90.00
#
_symmetry.space_group_name_H-M   'P 1'
#
loop_
_entity.id
_entity.type
_entity.pdbx_description
1 polymer ?
#
loop_
_entity_poly.entity_id
_entity_poly.type
_entity_poly.pdbx_seq_one_letter_code
_entity_poly.pdbx_strand_id
1 'polypeptide(L)'
;MAEIIDKLAACGVNADRKTLYLDFQELRDFGMEIEAVKAGRNTLYRLASRRFELPELKLLVDSVQSAKFITDKKSKELIAKLESLVSRHEATQLQRQVIISDRIKTMNTSVYYNVDAIHEAINAGCQIRFKYFQWNLKKEMELRRNGAWYQISPWALVWDSEYYYLIAYEAESDKIKHYRVDKMKRISVVEDRRQGLERFRQFNTARYSKSLFGMNGGEETVVTL
;
A
#
# COMPACT_ATOMS: atom_id res chain seq x y z
N MET A 1 33.21 -20.72 9.62
CA MET A 1 33.77 -20.58 8.26
C MET A 1 33.62 -21.87 7.44
N ALA A 2 34.06 -23.05 7.91
CA ALA A 2 33.85 -24.31 7.17
C ALA A 2 32.37 -24.58 6.81
N GLU A 3 31.47 -24.42 7.78
CA GLU A 3 30.02 -24.59 7.54
C GLU A 3 29.46 -23.64 6.45
N ILE A 4 30.02 -22.43 6.33
CA ILE A 4 29.62 -21.50 5.27
C ILE A 4 30.07 -22.02 3.92
N ILE A 5 31.31 -22.51 3.82
CA ILE A 5 31.86 -23.12 2.61
C ILE A 5 31.02 -24.33 2.18
N ASP A 6 30.67 -25.20 3.12
CA ASP A 6 29.85 -26.39 2.84
C ASP A 6 28.44 -26.01 2.35
N LYS A 7 27.82 -24.99 2.94
CA LYS A 7 26.53 -24.49 2.49
C LYS A 7 26.58 -23.84 1.12
N LEU A 8 27.63 -23.08 0.82
CA LEU A 8 27.82 -22.49 -0.52
C LEU A 8 28.05 -23.57 -1.57
N ALA A 9 28.86 -24.59 -1.25
CA ALA A 9 29.07 -25.73 -2.14
C ALA A 9 27.76 -26.49 -2.44
N ALA A 10 26.88 -26.65 -1.45
CA ALA A 10 25.55 -27.23 -1.63
C ALA A 10 24.64 -26.36 -2.55
N CYS A 11 24.93 -25.07 -2.67
CA CYS A 11 24.27 -24.15 -3.59
C CYS A 11 25.00 -24.03 -4.94
N GLY A 12 26.05 -24.84 -5.20
CA GLY A 12 26.83 -24.82 -6.43
C GLY A 12 27.88 -23.72 -6.50
N VAL A 13 28.18 -23.06 -5.37
CA VAL A 13 29.21 -22.00 -5.28
C VAL A 13 30.44 -22.55 -4.59
N ASN A 14 31.54 -22.63 -5.34
CA ASN A 14 32.84 -23.02 -4.81
C ASN A 14 33.59 -21.79 -4.28
N ALA A 15 33.77 -21.70 -2.98
CA ALA A 15 34.53 -20.63 -2.35
C ALA A 15 35.57 -21.20 -1.38
N ASP A 16 36.72 -20.59 -1.29
CA ASP A 16 37.73 -20.88 -0.28
C ASP A 16 37.59 -19.86 0.89
N ARG A 17 38.34 -20.13 1.94
CA ARG A 17 38.32 -19.28 3.14
C ARG A 17 38.83 -17.86 2.86
N LYS A 18 39.77 -17.68 1.98
CA LYS A 18 40.37 -16.38 1.65
C LYS A 18 39.39 -15.54 0.84
N THR A 19 38.75 -16.16 -0.15
CA THR A 19 37.71 -15.53 -0.95
C THR A 19 36.55 -15.05 -0.05
N LEU A 20 36.06 -15.88 0.88
CA LEU A 20 35.00 -15.49 1.80
C LEU A 20 35.34 -14.28 2.67
N TYR A 21 36.60 -14.12 3.09
CA TYR A 21 36.97 -12.92 3.84
C TYR A 21 36.95 -11.66 2.95
N LEU A 22 37.33 -11.78 1.67
CA LEU A 22 37.18 -10.68 0.73
C LEU A 22 35.73 -10.36 0.47
N ASP A 23 34.89 -11.37 0.21
CA ASP A 23 33.45 -11.21 0.02
C ASP A 23 32.80 -10.52 1.25
N PHE A 24 33.19 -10.90 2.47
CA PHE A 24 32.69 -10.21 3.67
C PHE A 24 33.14 -8.76 3.76
N GLN A 25 34.32 -8.44 3.26
CA GLN A 25 34.76 -7.05 3.20
C GLN A 25 33.98 -6.26 2.16
N GLU A 26 33.80 -6.81 0.97
CA GLU A 26 32.96 -6.19 -0.08
C GLU A 26 31.52 -5.96 0.37
N LEU A 27 30.93 -6.94 1.06
CA LEU A 27 29.59 -6.81 1.65
C LEU A 27 29.51 -5.70 2.72
N ARG A 28 30.58 -5.54 3.53
CA ARG A 28 30.67 -4.43 4.49
C ARG A 28 30.80 -3.07 3.77
N ASP A 29 31.62 -3.01 2.74
CA ASP A 29 31.82 -1.80 1.93
C ASP A 29 30.51 -1.43 1.19
N PHE A 30 29.68 -2.42 0.87
CA PHE A 30 28.32 -2.23 0.34
C PHE A 30 27.30 -1.78 1.41
N GLY A 31 27.70 -1.69 2.69
CA GLY A 31 26.87 -1.23 3.80
C GLY A 31 26.17 -2.32 4.60
N MET A 32 26.58 -3.59 4.45
CA MET A 32 26.10 -4.68 5.29
C MET A 32 26.95 -4.80 6.55
N GLU A 33 26.36 -4.65 7.73
CA GLU A 33 27.03 -4.81 9.01
C GLU A 33 27.18 -6.30 9.34
N ILE A 34 28.32 -6.90 8.95
CA ILE A 34 28.62 -8.30 9.26
C ILE A 34 29.51 -8.35 10.48
N GLU A 35 28.96 -8.82 11.61
CA GLU A 35 29.68 -9.04 12.86
C GLU A 35 30.23 -10.46 12.96
N ALA A 36 31.43 -10.56 13.52
CA ALA A 36 32.06 -11.82 13.88
C ALA A 36 31.99 -11.99 15.40
N VAL A 37 31.22 -12.95 15.87
CA VAL A 37 31.04 -13.24 17.30
C VAL A 37 31.79 -14.51 17.66
N LYS A 38 32.66 -14.46 18.66
CA LYS A 38 33.35 -15.64 19.17
C LYS A 38 32.39 -16.51 20.02
N ALA A 39 32.24 -17.77 19.66
CA ALA A 39 31.48 -18.76 20.39
C ALA A 39 32.41 -19.94 20.71
N GLY A 40 33.09 -19.86 21.86
CA GLY A 40 34.13 -20.82 22.24
C GLY A 40 35.30 -20.79 21.25
N ARG A 41 35.59 -21.94 20.62
CA ARG A 41 36.66 -22.08 19.61
C ARG A 41 36.21 -21.67 18.21
N ASN A 42 34.92 -21.41 18.01
CA ASN A 42 34.34 -21.06 16.71
C ASN A 42 34.07 -19.57 16.63
N THR A 43 34.13 -19.05 15.39
CA THR A 43 33.64 -17.70 15.02
C THR A 43 32.36 -17.85 14.27
N LEU A 44 31.28 -17.27 14.78
CA LEU A 44 29.99 -17.15 14.10
C LEU A 44 29.92 -15.79 13.41
N TYR A 45 29.29 -15.73 12.26
CA TYR A 45 29.05 -14.50 11.54
C TYR A 45 27.56 -14.23 11.54
N ARG A 46 27.17 -13.00 11.85
CA ARG A 46 25.78 -12.56 11.80
C ARG A 46 25.69 -11.21 11.10
N LEU A 47 24.57 -10.96 10.46
CA LEU A 47 24.21 -9.63 9.97
C LEU A 47 23.66 -8.83 11.16
N ALA A 48 24.37 -7.78 11.57
CA ALA A 48 24.04 -6.99 12.78
C ALA A 48 22.98 -5.93 12.48
N SER A 49 23.08 -5.24 11.34
CA SER A 49 22.07 -4.28 10.91
C SER A 49 21.16 -4.89 9.84
N ARG A 50 19.88 -4.72 10.07
CA ARG A 50 18.84 -5.07 9.10
C ARG A 50 18.01 -3.83 8.83
N ARG A 51 17.58 -3.65 7.60
CA ARG A 51 16.65 -2.54 7.26
C ARG A 51 15.33 -2.64 8.04
N PHE A 52 14.92 -3.87 8.34
CA PHE A 52 13.72 -4.16 9.11
C PHE A 52 14.00 -5.27 10.13
N GLU A 53 13.50 -5.11 11.33
CA GLU A 53 13.41 -6.19 12.31
C GLU A 53 12.25 -7.13 11.96
N LEU A 54 12.34 -8.40 12.40
CA LEU A 54 11.30 -9.39 12.14
C LEU A 54 9.91 -8.97 12.66
N PRO A 55 9.76 -8.34 13.84
CA PRO A 55 8.48 -7.81 14.29
C PRO A 55 7.90 -6.72 13.38
N GLU A 56 8.75 -5.84 12.84
CA GLU A 56 8.32 -4.79 11.92
C GLU A 56 7.77 -5.38 10.62
N LEU A 57 8.46 -6.38 10.06
CA LEU A 57 7.97 -7.08 8.87
C LEU A 57 6.67 -7.83 9.13
N LYS A 58 6.48 -8.42 10.33
CA LYS A 58 5.21 -9.03 10.72
C LYS A 58 4.07 -8.01 10.68
N LEU A 59 4.27 -6.82 11.23
CA LEU A 59 3.28 -5.74 11.19
C LEU A 59 2.97 -5.29 9.75
N LEU A 60 3.98 -5.21 8.88
CA LEU A 60 3.78 -4.88 7.46
C LEU A 60 3.00 -5.97 6.73
N VAL A 61 3.32 -7.25 6.96
CA VAL A 61 2.57 -8.38 6.38
C VAL A 61 1.12 -8.36 6.85
N ASP A 62 0.86 -8.16 8.14
CA ASP A 62 -0.48 -8.08 8.70
C ASP A 62 -1.27 -6.90 8.11
N SER A 63 -0.60 -5.75 7.93
CA SER A 63 -1.20 -4.57 7.30
C SER A 63 -1.60 -4.83 5.85
N VAL A 64 -0.75 -5.48 5.06
CA VAL A 64 -1.04 -5.87 3.67
C VAL A 64 -2.16 -6.91 3.63
N GLN A 65 -2.12 -7.90 4.53
CA GLN A 65 -3.10 -8.96 4.59
C GLN A 65 -4.49 -8.43 4.98
N SER A 66 -4.55 -7.47 5.91
CA SER A 66 -5.79 -6.89 6.41
C SER A 66 -6.42 -5.87 5.46
N ALA A 67 -5.67 -5.27 4.56
CA ALA A 67 -6.15 -4.21 3.68
C ALA A 67 -7.24 -4.69 2.71
N LYS A 68 -8.46 -4.15 2.83
CA LYS A 68 -9.61 -4.50 1.97
C LYS A 68 -9.48 -3.98 0.55
N PHE A 69 -8.74 -2.90 0.34
CA PHE A 69 -8.55 -2.26 -0.96
C PHE A 69 -7.49 -2.94 -1.83
N ILE A 70 -6.73 -3.89 -1.28
CA ILE A 70 -5.73 -4.68 -2.01
C ILE A 70 -6.36 -6.04 -2.34
N THR A 71 -6.28 -6.47 -3.61
CA THR A 71 -6.77 -7.79 -4.01
C THR A 71 -5.95 -8.91 -3.38
N ASP A 72 -6.53 -10.12 -3.23
CA ASP A 72 -5.80 -11.27 -2.69
C ASP A 72 -4.54 -11.60 -3.48
N LYS A 73 -4.61 -11.54 -4.81
CA LYS A 73 -3.45 -11.74 -5.68
C LYS A 73 -2.34 -10.74 -5.35
N LYS A 74 -2.68 -9.45 -5.27
CA LYS A 74 -1.70 -8.40 -5.01
C LYS A 74 -1.14 -8.46 -3.59
N SER A 75 -1.95 -8.85 -2.61
CA SER A 75 -1.47 -9.09 -1.24
C SER A 75 -0.41 -10.18 -1.22
N LYS A 76 -0.65 -11.31 -1.86
CA LYS A 76 0.34 -12.40 -1.96
C LYS A 76 1.65 -11.95 -2.63
N GLU A 77 1.57 -11.18 -3.71
CA GLU A 77 2.75 -10.62 -4.38
C GLU A 77 3.54 -9.68 -3.47
N LEU A 78 2.87 -8.80 -2.72
CA LEU A 78 3.52 -7.88 -1.79
C LEU A 78 4.14 -8.60 -0.59
N ILE A 79 3.44 -9.58 -0.04
CA ILE A 79 3.94 -10.40 1.07
C ILE A 79 5.19 -11.16 0.63
N ALA A 80 5.20 -11.78 -0.55
CA ALA A 80 6.37 -12.45 -1.09
C ALA A 80 7.58 -11.50 -1.24
N LYS A 81 7.35 -10.23 -1.60
CA LYS A 81 8.41 -9.21 -1.62
C LYS A 81 8.91 -8.86 -0.21
N LEU A 82 8.03 -8.77 0.78
CA LEU A 82 8.43 -8.54 2.18
C LEU A 82 9.22 -9.74 2.71
N GLU A 83 8.81 -10.97 2.39
CA GLU A 83 9.52 -12.20 2.76
C GLU A 83 10.93 -12.25 2.18
N SER A 84 11.16 -11.67 0.99
CA SER A 84 12.49 -11.60 0.38
C SER A 84 13.49 -10.69 1.12
N LEU A 85 13.01 -9.86 2.05
CA LEU A 85 13.86 -8.97 2.87
C LEU A 85 14.48 -9.67 4.08
N VAL A 86 14.12 -10.93 4.33
CA VAL A 86 14.63 -11.74 5.44
C VAL A 86 15.18 -13.08 4.97
N SER A 87 15.83 -13.82 5.87
CA SER A 87 16.30 -15.17 5.57
C SER A 87 15.13 -16.13 5.30
N ARG A 88 15.38 -17.22 4.56
CA ARG A 88 14.37 -18.27 4.29
C ARG A 88 13.74 -18.83 5.57
N HIS A 89 14.52 -18.94 6.64
CA HIS A 89 14.03 -19.43 7.92
C HIS A 89 13.05 -18.44 8.57
N GLU A 90 13.33 -17.15 8.52
CA GLU A 90 12.48 -16.09 9.03
C GLU A 90 11.25 -15.85 8.14
N ALA A 91 11.39 -15.95 6.82
CA ALA A 91 10.27 -15.86 5.89
C ALA A 91 9.15 -16.86 6.23
N THR A 92 9.52 -18.09 6.64
CA THR A 92 8.54 -19.09 7.12
C THR A 92 7.76 -18.62 8.34
N GLN A 93 8.34 -17.74 9.17
CA GLN A 93 7.66 -17.15 10.32
C GLN A 93 6.75 -15.98 9.94
N LEU A 94 6.97 -15.35 8.79
CA LEU A 94 6.12 -14.27 8.26
C LEU A 94 4.84 -14.82 7.62
N GLN A 95 4.87 -16.03 7.06
CA GLN A 95 3.71 -16.68 6.44
C GLN A 95 2.60 -17.06 7.43
N ARG A 96 2.80 -16.80 8.72
CA ARG A 96 1.88 -17.21 9.77
C ARG A 96 0.89 -16.12 10.14
N GLN A 97 -0.40 -16.48 10.10
CA GLN A 97 -1.20 -16.65 11.30
C GLN A 97 -2.17 -15.55 11.69
N VAL A 98 -2.24 -14.41 11.06
CA VAL A 98 -3.44 -13.61 11.28
C VAL A 98 -4.54 -14.17 10.38
N ILE A 99 -5.37 -15.04 10.95
CA ILE A 99 -6.62 -15.46 10.30
C ILE A 99 -7.52 -14.23 10.33
N ILE A 100 -7.61 -13.56 9.22
CA ILE A 100 -8.55 -12.45 9.05
C ILE A 100 -9.86 -13.08 8.62
N SER A 101 -10.75 -13.31 9.58
CA SER A 101 -12.10 -13.81 9.31
C SER A 101 -12.91 -12.75 8.57
N ASP A 102 -13.68 -13.19 7.58
CA ASP A 102 -14.75 -12.45 6.90
C ASP A 102 -14.39 -11.12 6.21
N ARG A 103 -13.17 -10.96 5.70
CA ARG A 103 -12.79 -9.78 4.94
C ARG A 103 -12.88 -10.00 3.44
N ILE A 104 -13.95 -9.50 2.85
CA ILE A 104 -14.08 -9.45 1.38
C ILE A 104 -13.14 -8.36 0.87
N LYS A 105 -12.05 -8.77 0.21
CA LYS A 105 -11.14 -7.87 -0.49
C LYS A 105 -11.74 -7.36 -1.79
N THR A 106 -11.27 -6.20 -2.24
CA THR A 106 -11.68 -5.67 -3.54
C THR A 106 -11.26 -6.60 -4.69
N MET A 107 -12.07 -6.67 -5.72
CA MET A 107 -11.71 -7.35 -6.97
C MET A 107 -11.06 -6.39 -7.99
N ASN A 108 -10.96 -5.10 -7.67
CA ASN A 108 -10.35 -4.11 -8.55
C ASN A 108 -8.83 -4.11 -8.40
N THR A 109 -8.13 -4.67 -9.37
CA THR A 109 -6.66 -4.75 -9.41
C THR A 109 -5.98 -3.40 -9.65
N SER A 110 -6.72 -2.38 -10.07
CA SER A 110 -6.16 -1.08 -10.44
C SER A 110 -6.11 -0.07 -9.29
N VAL A 111 -6.57 -0.43 -8.08
CA VAL A 111 -6.73 0.56 -6.99
C VAL A 111 -5.44 1.30 -6.68
N TYR A 112 -4.32 0.62 -6.60
CA TYR A 112 -3.04 1.26 -6.28
C TYR A 112 -2.55 2.18 -7.42
N TYR A 113 -2.81 1.84 -8.68
CA TYR A 113 -2.55 2.75 -9.82
C TYR A 113 -3.50 3.94 -9.81
N ASN A 114 -4.77 3.73 -9.39
CA ASN A 114 -5.72 4.81 -9.24
C ASN A 114 -5.25 5.81 -8.17
N VAL A 115 -4.74 5.30 -7.03
CA VAL A 115 -4.19 6.14 -5.95
C VAL A 115 -2.99 6.93 -6.46
N ASP A 116 -2.08 6.31 -7.20
CA ASP A 116 -0.89 6.94 -7.77
C ASP A 116 -1.27 8.06 -8.75
N ALA A 117 -2.15 7.79 -9.71
CA ALA A 117 -2.65 8.79 -10.65
C ALA A 117 -3.35 9.98 -9.95
N ILE A 118 -4.07 9.73 -8.85
CA ILE A 118 -4.69 10.79 -8.05
C ILE A 118 -3.61 11.66 -7.38
N HIS A 119 -2.57 11.05 -6.79
CA HIS A 119 -1.47 11.79 -6.20
C HIS A 119 -0.74 12.64 -7.25
N GLU A 120 -0.47 12.07 -8.43
CA GLU A 120 0.13 12.80 -9.55
C GLU A 120 -0.71 14.04 -9.91
N ALA A 121 -2.03 13.87 -10.08
CA ALA A 121 -2.93 14.97 -10.42
C ALA A 121 -3.00 16.04 -9.32
N ILE A 122 -3.02 15.63 -8.04
CA ILE A 122 -3.00 16.56 -6.90
C ILE A 122 -1.71 17.39 -6.91
N ASN A 123 -0.56 16.75 -7.12
CA ASN A 123 0.74 17.41 -7.14
C ASN A 123 0.90 18.34 -8.35
N ALA A 124 0.42 17.93 -9.53
CA ALA A 124 0.43 18.73 -10.75
C ALA A 124 -0.62 19.85 -10.75
N GLY A 125 -1.58 19.85 -9.82
CA GLY A 125 -2.70 20.80 -9.83
C GLY A 125 -3.64 20.63 -11.01
N CYS A 126 -3.80 19.40 -11.49
CA CYS A 126 -4.60 19.03 -12.64
C CYS A 126 -5.90 18.32 -12.26
N GLN A 127 -6.83 18.23 -13.19
CA GLN A 127 -8.03 17.43 -13.06
C GLN A 127 -7.76 15.97 -13.41
N ILE A 128 -8.69 15.10 -13.02
CA ILE A 128 -8.74 13.70 -13.42
C ILE A 128 -10.07 13.38 -14.09
N ARG A 129 -10.05 12.38 -14.97
CA ARG A 129 -11.25 11.77 -15.49
C ARG A 129 -11.26 10.28 -15.23
N PHE A 130 -12.43 9.72 -14.96
CA PHE A 130 -12.61 8.29 -14.70
C PHE A 130 -14.04 7.85 -14.95
N LYS A 131 -14.28 6.53 -14.98
CA LYS A 131 -15.62 5.95 -14.91
C LYS A 131 -15.86 5.43 -13.51
N TYR A 132 -17.07 5.64 -12.99
CA TYR A 132 -17.43 5.23 -11.63
C TYR A 132 -18.48 4.13 -11.66
N PHE A 133 -18.32 3.10 -10.85
CA PHE A 133 -19.24 1.99 -10.80
C PHE A 133 -19.87 1.79 -9.41
N GLN A 134 -20.96 1.07 -9.39
CA GLN A 134 -21.64 0.57 -8.20
C GLN A 134 -21.97 -0.92 -8.40
N TRP A 135 -22.24 -1.60 -7.30
CA TRP A 135 -22.78 -2.95 -7.33
C TRP A 135 -24.31 -2.85 -7.31
N ASN A 136 -24.99 -3.54 -8.21
CA ASN A 136 -26.43 -3.67 -8.20
C ASN A 136 -26.88 -4.77 -7.18
N LEU A 137 -28.18 -4.94 -7.02
CA LEU A 137 -28.76 -5.93 -6.11
C LEU A 137 -28.38 -7.39 -6.47
N LYS A 138 -28.01 -7.64 -7.72
CA LYS A 138 -27.53 -8.95 -8.20
C LYS A 138 -26.03 -9.14 -8.02
N LYS A 139 -25.34 -8.20 -7.34
CA LYS A 139 -23.87 -8.15 -7.19
C LYS A 139 -23.12 -8.05 -8.52
N GLU A 140 -23.74 -7.48 -9.54
CA GLU A 140 -23.10 -7.19 -10.82
C GLU A 140 -22.61 -5.74 -10.81
N MET A 141 -21.48 -5.52 -11.49
CA MET A 141 -20.87 -4.19 -11.60
C MET A 141 -21.62 -3.36 -12.65
N GLU A 142 -22.19 -2.25 -12.22
CA GLU A 142 -22.91 -1.31 -13.08
C GLU A 142 -22.20 0.06 -13.09
N LEU A 143 -21.93 0.59 -14.28
CA LEU A 143 -21.37 1.93 -14.42
C LEU A 143 -22.43 2.98 -14.11
N ARG A 144 -22.13 3.92 -13.24
CA ARG A 144 -23.00 5.05 -12.95
C ARG A 144 -23.05 6.03 -14.12
N ARG A 145 -24.10 6.86 -14.17
CA ARG A 145 -24.36 7.83 -15.24
C ARG A 145 -24.31 7.19 -16.65
N ASN A 146 -24.83 5.97 -16.79
CA ASN A 146 -24.81 5.21 -18.05
C ASN A 146 -23.41 5.10 -18.66
N GLY A 147 -22.37 5.03 -17.83
CA GLY A 147 -20.99 4.93 -18.26
C GLY A 147 -20.38 6.24 -18.75
N ALA A 148 -20.99 7.40 -18.50
CA ALA A 148 -20.37 8.68 -18.76
C ALA A 148 -19.10 8.90 -17.95
N TRP A 149 -18.22 9.73 -18.45
CA TRP A 149 -16.99 10.13 -17.76
C TRP A 149 -17.32 11.12 -16.64
N TYR A 150 -16.67 10.93 -15.51
CA TYR A 150 -16.54 11.93 -14.47
C TYR A 150 -15.25 12.70 -14.74
N GLN A 151 -15.30 14.01 -14.79
CA GLN A 151 -14.12 14.88 -14.80
C GLN A 151 -14.24 15.80 -13.60
N ILE A 152 -13.24 15.72 -12.72
CA ILE A 152 -13.29 16.38 -11.40
C ILE A 152 -11.91 16.91 -10.99
N SER A 153 -11.90 17.81 -10.05
CA SER A 153 -10.71 18.43 -9.48
C SER A 153 -10.34 17.73 -8.17
N PRO A 154 -9.29 16.89 -8.14
CA PRO A 154 -8.88 16.16 -6.94
C PRO A 154 -8.20 17.09 -5.93
N TRP A 155 -8.57 17.02 -4.66
CA TRP A 155 -8.02 17.88 -3.60
C TRP A 155 -7.29 17.13 -2.53
N ALA A 156 -7.83 16.01 -2.04
CA ALA A 156 -7.20 15.20 -1.02
C ALA A 156 -7.61 13.73 -1.12
N LEU A 157 -6.70 12.85 -0.72
CA LEU A 157 -7.01 11.45 -0.43
C LEU A 157 -7.15 11.29 1.08
N VAL A 158 -8.22 10.61 1.50
CA VAL A 158 -8.49 10.28 2.89
C VAL A 158 -8.56 8.77 3.02
N TRP A 159 -7.93 8.25 4.05
CA TRP A 159 -8.05 6.86 4.47
C TRP A 159 -9.11 6.75 5.55
N ASP A 160 -10.18 6.03 5.25
CA ASP A 160 -11.24 5.76 6.22
C ASP A 160 -11.78 4.34 6.05
N SER A 161 -12.01 3.65 7.16
CA SER A 161 -12.61 2.31 7.20
C SER A 161 -12.00 1.34 6.19
N GLU A 162 -10.67 1.36 6.07
CA GLU A 162 -9.86 0.52 5.19
C GLU A 162 -10.05 0.77 3.67
N TYR A 163 -10.56 1.94 3.29
CA TYR A 163 -10.68 2.39 1.90
C TYR A 163 -10.06 3.75 1.70
N TYR A 164 -9.58 3.99 0.48
CA TYR A 164 -9.24 5.33 0.03
C TYR A 164 -10.47 6.04 -0.50
N TYR A 165 -10.66 7.27 -0.03
CA TYR A 165 -11.66 8.19 -0.52
C TYR A 165 -10.98 9.42 -1.12
N LEU A 166 -11.37 9.75 -2.34
CA LEU A 166 -10.97 10.99 -2.98
C LEU A 166 -11.96 12.08 -2.61
N ILE A 167 -11.48 13.16 -2.01
CA ILE A 167 -12.21 14.41 -1.84
C ILE A 167 -11.94 15.25 -3.08
N ALA A 168 -12.98 15.59 -3.82
CA ALA A 168 -12.84 16.31 -5.07
C ALA A 168 -13.97 17.33 -5.27
N TYR A 169 -13.65 18.40 -5.99
CA TYR A 169 -14.63 19.36 -6.44
C TYR A 169 -15.20 18.96 -7.81
N GLU A 170 -16.52 18.94 -7.91
CA GLU A 170 -17.25 18.67 -9.14
C GLU A 170 -17.89 19.97 -9.64
N ALA A 171 -17.42 20.46 -10.79
CA ALA A 171 -17.85 21.75 -11.34
C ALA A 171 -19.32 21.77 -11.77
N GLU A 172 -19.85 20.65 -12.30
CA GLU A 172 -21.26 20.55 -12.72
C GLU A 172 -22.24 20.85 -11.59
N SER A 173 -21.92 20.44 -10.36
CA SER A 173 -22.79 20.63 -9.19
C SER A 173 -22.30 21.71 -8.24
N ASP A 174 -21.15 22.34 -8.49
CA ASP A 174 -20.48 23.30 -7.61
C ASP A 174 -20.32 22.77 -6.17
N LYS A 175 -19.94 21.47 -6.01
CA LYS A 175 -19.87 20.80 -4.71
C LYS A 175 -18.58 20.01 -4.53
N ILE A 176 -18.18 19.91 -3.26
CA ILE A 176 -17.19 18.92 -2.85
C ILE A 176 -17.89 17.56 -2.71
N LYS A 177 -17.34 16.55 -3.36
CA LYS A 177 -17.86 15.18 -3.34
C LYS A 177 -16.76 14.18 -2.95
N HIS A 178 -17.22 13.01 -2.53
CA HIS A 178 -16.36 11.89 -2.13
C HIS A 178 -16.54 10.74 -3.09
N TYR A 179 -15.42 10.16 -3.46
CA TYR A 179 -15.42 9.01 -4.35
C TYR A 179 -14.53 7.92 -3.76
N ARG A 180 -15.05 6.74 -3.59
CA ARG A 180 -14.24 5.57 -3.24
C ARG A 180 -13.34 5.20 -4.41
N VAL A 181 -12.04 5.14 -4.16
CA VAL A 181 -11.03 4.92 -5.22
C VAL A 181 -11.12 3.52 -5.82
N ASP A 182 -11.53 2.52 -5.02
CA ASP A 182 -11.74 1.15 -5.48
C ASP A 182 -12.91 1.01 -6.48
N LYS A 183 -13.82 2.00 -6.53
CA LYS A 183 -14.93 2.05 -7.49
C LYS A 183 -14.62 2.86 -8.76
N MET A 184 -13.38 3.34 -8.90
CA MET A 184 -12.95 4.06 -10.11
C MET A 184 -12.37 3.10 -11.13
N LYS A 185 -12.64 3.35 -12.39
CA LYS A 185 -12.07 2.63 -13.54
C LYS A 185 -11.59 3.61 -14.59
N ARG A 186 -10.55 3.21 -15.32
CA ARG A 186 -9.97 3.98 -16.44
C ARG A 186 -9.62 5.40 -16.03
N ILE A 187 -9.00 5.56 -14.86
CA ILE A 187 -8.54 6.86 -14.39
C ILE A 187 -7.42 7.39 -15.29
N SER A 188 -7.45 8.68 -15.57
CA SER A 188 -6.36 9.41 -16.23
C SER A 188 -6.30 10.84 -15.73
N VAL A 189 -5.10 11.36 -15.60
CA VAL A 189 -4.85 12.79 -15.40
C VAL A 189 -5.16 13.50 -16.71
N VAL A 190 -5.78 14.68 -16.64
CA VAL A 190 -6.05 15.56 -17.78
C VAL A 190 -5.32 16.88 -17.58
N GLU A 191 -5.01 17.56 -18.67
CA GLU A 191 -4.22 18.81 -18.64
C GLU A 191 -4.96 20.01 -18.03
N ASP A 192 -6.29 19.88 -17.87
CA ASP A 192 -7.12 20.93 -17.31
C ASP A 192 -6.71 21.25 -15.87
N ARG A 193 -6.59 22.53 -15.56
CA ARG A 193 -6.26 23.00 -14.21
C ARG A 193 -7.35 22.66 -13.21
N ARG A 194 -6.91 22.29 -12.01
CA ARG A 194 -7.78 22.02 -10.86
C ARG A 194 -8.60 23.26 -10.47
N GLN A 195 -9.88 23.07 -10.20
CA GLN A 195 -10.86 24.11 -9.84
C GLN A 195 -11.37 23.90 -8.41
N GLY A 196 -12.13 24.86 -7.88
CA GLY A 196 -12.83 24.73 -6.61
C GLY A 196 -11.96 24.99 -5.38
N LEU A 197 -10.84 25.76 -5.50
CA LEU A 197 -9.95 26.08 -4.39
C LEU A 197 -10.69 26.74 -3.23
N GLU A 198 -11.57 27.71 -3.50
CA GLU A 198 -12.30 28.43 -2.44
C GLU A 198 -13.26 27.50 -1.70
N ARG A 199 -13.92 26.60 -2.41
CA ARG A 199 -14.78 25.57 -1.80
C ARG A 199 -13.97 24.62 -0.92
N PHE A 200 -12.77 24.23 -1.36
CA PHE A 200 -11.91 23.33 -0.60
C PHE A 200 -11.28 24.05 0.62
N ARG A 201 -10.90 25.31 0.52
CA ARG A 201 -10.38 26.09 1.67
C ARG A 201 -11.39 26.18 2.82
N GLN A 202 -12.66 26.31 2.50
CA GLN A 202 -13.75 26.31 3.49
C GLN A 202 -14.05 24.90 4.05
N PHE A 203 -13.50 23.89 3.40
CA PHE A 203 -13.74 22.50 3.74
C PHE A 203 -12.76 22.03 4.82
N ASN A 204 -13.27 21.75 6.03
CA ASN A 204 -12.46 21.23 7.13
C ASN A 204 -12.44 19.70 7.08
N THR A 205 -11.37 19.13 6.51
CA THR A 205 -11.18 17.69 6.38
C THR A 205 -11.26 16.93 7.69
N ALA A 206 -10.75 17.49 8.79
CA ALA A 206 -10.75 16.84 10.10
C ALA A 206 -12.14 16.81 10.74
N ARG A 207 -12.90 17.90 10.62
CA ARG A 207 -14.29 17.96 11.07
C ARG A 207 -15.19 17.07 10.20
N TYR A 208 -14.93 17.10 8.91
CA TYR A 208 -15.69 16.35 7.93
C TYR A 208 -15.56 14.83 8.14
N SER A 209 -14.36 14.33 8.36
CA SER A 209 -14.09 12.91 8.64
C SER A 209 -14.82 12.43 9.92
N LYS A 210 -15.02 13.32 10.92
CA LYS A 210 -15.73 13.01 12.16
C LYS A 210 -17.26 13.07 12.03
N SER A 211 -17.79 13.89 11.11
CA SER A 211 -19.23 14.10 10.91
C SER A 211 -19.87 13.11 9.93
N LEU A 212 -19.06 12.29 9.25
CA LEU A 212 -19.57 11.37 8.25
C LEU A 212 -19.50 9.93 8.73
N PHE A 213 -20.65 9.26 8.71
CA PHE A 213 -20.70 7.81 8.87
C PHE A 213 -20.41 7.13 7.52
N GLY A 214 -19.27 6.43 7.43
CA GLY A 214 -18.89 5.73 6.21
C GLY A 214 -18.69 6.65 5.00
N MET A 215 -18.26 7.91 5.23
CA MET A 215 -18.04 8.94 4.20
C MET A 215 -19.28 9.23 3.33
N ASN A 216 -20.47 9.01 3.86
CA ASN A 216 -21.71 9.43 3.22
C ASN A 216 -22.08 10.83 3.72
N GLY A 217 -22.23 11.78 2.78
CA GLY A 217 -22.65 13.14 3.07
C GLY A 217 -24.14 13.23 3.37
N GLY A 218 -24.52 14.03 4.37
CA GLY A 218 -25.88 14.38 4.73
C GLY A 218 -25.94 15.77 5.34
N GLU A 219 -27.12 16.29 5.63
CA GLU A 219 -27.27 17.53 6.39
C GLU A 219 -27.01 17.26 7.88
N GLU A 220 -26.22 18.13 8.51
CA GLU A 220 -25.96 18.05 9.95
C GLU A 220 -27.25 18.44 10.70
N THR A 221 -27.79 17.53 11.51
CA THR A 221 -28.95 17.78 12.37
C THR A 221 -28.56 17.53 13.82
N VAL A 222 -28.88 18.46 14.69
CA VAL A 222 -28.68 18.30 16.15
C VAL A 222 -29.80 17.44 16.66
N VAL A 223 -29.47 16.27 17.21
CA VAL A 223 -30.44 15.40 17.92
C VAL A 223 -30.16 15.50 19.40
N THR A 224 -31.15 15.95 20.15
CA THR A 224 -31.13 15.94 21.63
C THR A 224 -31.70 14.58 22.07
N LEU A 225 -30.92 13.81 22.81
CA LEU A 225 -31.33 12.52 23.42
C LEU A 225 -31.84 12.77 24.84
#